data_bcde45de5eefe513b90d6ce87bc349f3
#
_entry.id   bcde45de5eefe513b90d6ce87bc349f3
#
_cell.length_a   1.000
_cell.length_b   1.000
_cell.length_c   1.000
_cell.angle_alpha   90.00
_cell.angle_beta   90.00
_cell.angle_gamma   90.00
#
_symmetry.space_group_name_H-M   'P 1'
#
loop_
_entity.id
_entity.type
_entity.pdbx_description
1 polymer ?
#
loop_
_entity_poly.entity_id
_entity_poly.type
_entity_poly.pdbx_seq_one_letter_code
_entity_poly.pdbx_strand_id
1 'polypeptide(L)'
;MITLQFINNVDNDSLQIGDMIYFQTPSPLGGFDQQLNEPIFVGPVVDIFNANGVSISSQDWNPPMFSMQVDDINPGGTIPSVNDFIMFNKDCSANMSGLVGYFAEVKINNNSRKKAEIYCLSSEITPSSK
;
A
#
# COMPACT_ATOMS: atom_id res chain seq x y z
N MET A 1 -3.02 16.67 4.27
CA MET A 1 -2.27 15.61 4.98
C MET A 1 -2.96 15.37 6.31
N ILE A 2 -3.29 14.14 6.62
CA ILE A 2 -3.92 13.72 7.88
C ILE A 2 -3.04 12.68 8.58
N THR A 3 -3.13 12.59 9.90
CA THR A 3 -2.45 11.56 10.68
C THR A 3 -3.48 10.59 11.23
N LEU A 4 -3.38 9.32 10.86
CA LEU A 4 -4.18 8.24 11.40
C LEU A 4 -3.40 7.59 12.54
N GLN A 5 -3.97 7.61 13.74
CA GLN A 5 -3.38 7.03 14.93
C GLN A 5 -4.20 5.82 15.38
N PHE A 6 -3.52 4.72 15.68
CA PHE A 6 -4.15 3.48 16.11
C PHE A 6 -4.09 3.35 17.63
N ILE A 7 -5.12 2.78 18.23
CA ILE A 7 -5.21 2.57 19.68
C ILE A 7 -4.15 1.55 20.16
N ASN A 8 -3.88 0.55 19.31
CA ASN A 8 -2.88 -0.48 19.55
C ASN A 8 -1.85 -0.48 18.43
N ASN A 9 -0.68 -1.04 18.72
CA ASN A 9 0.29 -1.29 17.66
C ASN A 9 -0.32 -2.19 16.60
N VAL A 10 -0.09 -1.82 15.34
CA VAL A 10 -0.49 -2.62 14.18
C VAL A 10 0.74 -3.35 13.66
N ASP A 11 0.70 -4.65 13.75
CA ASP A 11 1.75 -5.52 13.21
C ASP A 11 1.39 -5.87 11.76
N ASN A 12 1.89 -5.05 10.83
CA ASN A 12 1.58 -5.18 9.41
C ASN A 12 2.83 -4.92 8.56
N ASP A 13 3.49 -5.99 8.16
CA ASP A 13 4.70 -5.94 7.33
C ASP A 13 4.42 -5.60 5.85
N SER A 14 3.15 -5.57 5.46
CA SER A 14 2.77 -5.37 4.07
C SER A 14 2.55 -3.91 3.70
N LEU A 15 2.17 -3.06 4.66
CA LEU A 15 1.92 -1.64 4.41
C LEU A 15 3.24 -0.89 4.16
N GLN A 16 3.27 -0.09 3.10
CA GLN A 16 4.45 0.68 2.68
C GLN A 16 4.08 2.12 2.34
N ILE A 17 5.08 2.98 2.33
CA ILE A 17 4.95 4.34 1.81
C ILE A 17 4.56 4.28 0.33
N GLY A 18 3.56 5.07 -0.07
CA GLY A 18 2.97 5.07 -1.41
C GLY A 18 1.71 4.21 -1.53
N ASP A 19 1.43 3.30 -0.60
CA ASP A 19 0.19 2.53 -0.63
C ASP A 19 -1.03 3.44 -0.47
N MET A 20 -2.11 3.08 -1.15
CA MET A 20 -3.35 3.86 -1.19
C MET A 20 -4.28 3.48 -0.05
N ILE A 21 -4.68 4.46 0.77
CA ILE A 21 -5.54 4.26 1.93
C ILE A 21 -6.99 4.53 1.60
N TYR A 22 -7.84 3.65 2.09
CA TYR A 22 -9.29 3.74 2.05
C TYR A 22 -9.86 3.52 3.45
N PHE A 23 -11.04 4.03 3.70
CA PHE A 23 -11.77 3.71 4.92
C PHE A 23 -13.24 3.43 4.63
N GLN A 24 -13.87 2.78 5.59
CA GLN A 24 -15.29 2.50 5.55
C GLN A 24 -15.88 2.52 6.95
N THR A 25 -17.00 3.22 7.11
CA THR A 25 -17.75 3.22 8.36
C THR A 25 -18.65 1.99 8.42
N PRO A 26 -18.46 1.10 9.39
CA PRO A 26 -19.31 -0.08 9.54
C PRO A 26 -20.70 0.32 10.00
N SER A 27 -21.69 -0.43 9.54
CA SER A 27 -23.08 -0.31 10.00
C SER A 27 -23.49 -1.54 10.79
N PRO A 28 -23.88 -1.42 12.06
CA PRO A 28 -24.26 -2.58 12.85
C PRO A 28 -25.60 -3.16 12.38
N LEU A 29 -25.64 -4.46 12.14
CA LEU A 29 -26.84 -5.21 11.81
C LEU A 29 -26.87 -6.55 12.55
N GLY A 30 -27.82 -6.71 13.47
CA GLY A 30 -28.04 -7.98 14.16
C GLY A 30 -26.85 -8.48 14.99
N GLY A 31 -26.01 -7.58 15.51
CA GLY A 31 -24.81 -7.90 16.29
C GLY A 31 -23.56 -8.14 15.46
N PHE A 32 -23.61 -7.89 14.16
CA PHE A 32 -22.48 -7.93 13.24
C PHE A 32 -22.29 -6.56 12.58
N ASP A 33 -21.06 -6.21 12.30
CA ASP A 33 -20.74 -5.03 11.51
C ASP A 33 -20.85 -5.37 10.03
N GLN A 34 -21.68 -4.62 9.33
CA GLN A 34 -21.93 -4.80 7.90
C GLN A 34 -21.34 -3.63 7.11
N GLN A 35 -20.77 -3.94 5.98
CA GLN A 35 -20.29 -2.96 5.01
C GLN A 35 -21.40 -2.73 3.96
N LEU A 36 -22.05 -1.58 4.02
CA LEU A 36 -23.16 -1.24 3.11
C LEU A 36 -22.72 -0.30 1.98
N ASN A 37 -21.65 0.45 2.19
CA ASN A 37 -21.21 1.47 1.27
C ASN A 37 -19.87 1.09 0.63
N GLU A 38 -19.53 1.73 -0.48
CA GLU A 38 -18.21 1.61 -1.09
C GLU A 38 -17.13 2.26 -0.20
N PRO A 39 -15.91 1.70 -0.18
CA PRO A 39 -14.80 2.29 0.53
C PRO A 39 -14.50 3.71 0.03
N ILE A 40 -14.25 4.62 0.95
CA ILE A 40 -13.92 6.01 0.63
C ILE A 40 -12.39 6.13 0.55
N PHE A 41 -11.91 6.65 -0.56
CA PHE A 41 -10.50 6.90 -0.79
C PHE A 41 -10.02 8.11 0.02
N VAL A 42 -8.87 7.99 0.68
CA VAL A 42 -8.22 9.05 1.44
C VAL A 42 -7.04 9.62 0.68
N GLY A 43 -6.06 8.79 0.39
CA GLY A 43 -4.85 9.19 -0.30
C GLY A 43 -3.69 8.21 -0.10
N PRO A 44 -2.51 8.52 -0.65
CA PRO A 44 -1.32 7.70 -0.45
C PRO A 44 -0.69 7.89 0.93
N VAL A 45 -0.07 6.83 1.43
CA VAL A 45 0.76 6.88 2.65
C VAL A 45 2.02 7.68 2.36
N VAL A 46 2.28 8.68 3.18
CA VAL A 46 3.47 9.53 3.10
C VAL A 46 4.56 9.06 4.06
N ASP A 47 4.17 8.69 5.27
CA ASP A 47 5.10 8.17 6.27
C ASP A 47 4.39 7.28 7.30
N ILE A 48 5.16 6.42 7.96
CA ILE A 48 4.69 5.47 8.97
C ILE A 48 5.55 5.62 10.22
N PHE A 49 4.93 5.64 11.40
CA PHE A 49 5.60 5.90 12.66
C PHE A 49 5.35 4.79 13.67
N ASN A 50 6.36 4.50 14.48
CA ASN A 50 6.23 3.65 15.66
C ASN A 50 5.63 4.40 16.87
N ALA A 51 5.44 3.70 17.98
CA ALA A 51 4.88 4.28 19.21
C ALA A 51 5.72 5.43 19.81
N ASN A 52 6.99 5.54 19.43
CA ASN A 52 7.89 6.61 19.87
C ASN A 52 7.88 7.81 18.92
N GLY A 53 7.06 7.80 17.88
CA GLY A 53 6.99 8.85 16.88
C GLY A 53 8.18 8.87 15.92
N VAL A 54 8.93 7.76 15.81
CA VAL A 54 10.05 7.63 14.88
C VAL A 54 9.53 7.02 13.59
N SER A 55 9.90 7.63 12.45
CA SER A 55 9.55 7.11 11.12
C SER A 55 10.17 5.73 10.90
N ILE A 56 9.33 4.78 10.53
CA ILE A 56 9.73 3.39 10.25
C ILE A 56 10.54 3.31 8.95
N SER A 57 10.29 4.20 8.00
CA SER A 57 11.01 4.24 6.72
C SER A 57 12.52 4.47 6.86
N SER A 58 12.97 4.99 8.01
CA SER A 58 14.38 5.23 8.33
C SER A 58 15.06 4.07 9.06
N GLN A 59 14.37 2.94 9.28
CA GLN A 59 14.87 1.82 10.09
C GLN A 59 15.10 0.58 9.24
N ASP A 60 16.15 -0.18 9.58
CA ASP A 60 16.52 -1.41 8.87
C ASP A 60 15.60 -2.60 9.18
N TRP A 61 14.73 -2.48 10.15
CA TRP A 61 13.72 -3.49 10.49
C TRP A 61 12.38 -2.83 10.81
N ASN A 62 11.29 -3.54 10.59
CA ASN A 62 9.93 -3.03 10.62
C ASN A 62 9.29 -3.19 12.03
N PRO A 63 9.44 -2.20 12.93
CA PRO A 63 8.77 -2.25 14.22
C PRO A 63 7.25 -2.08 14.05
N PRO A 64 6.44 -2.48 15.05
CA PRO A 64 5.00 -2.31 14.99
C PRO A 64 4.60 -0.86 14.71
N MET A 65 3.72 -0.66 13.73
CA MET A 65 3.18 0.65 13.37
C MET A 65 2.22 1.14 14.45
N PHE A 66 2.31 2.43 14.78
CA PHE A 66 1.39 3.10 15.70
C PHE A 66 0.58 4.20 15.04
N SER A 67 1.17 4.91 14.10
CA SER A 67 0.48 5.93 13.31
C SER A 67 1.03 6.01 11.89
N MET A 68 0.24 6.55 10.98
CA MET A 68 0.67 6.85 9.63
C MET A 68 0.19 8.23 9.20
N GLN A 69 0.97 8.87 8.36
CA GLN A 69 0.59 10.08 7.65
C GLN A 69 0.11 9.73 6.25
N VAL A 70 -1.03 10.27 5.88
CA VAL A 70 -1.65 10.06 4.57
C VAL A 70 -1.82 11.44 3.92
N ASP A 71 -1.45 11.55 2.65
CA ASP A 71 -1.71 12.75 1.89
C ASP A 71 -3.20 12.78 1.50
N ASP A 72 -3.96 13.63 2.17
CA ASP A 72 -5.38 13.78 1.87
C ASP A 72 -5.55 14.51 0.53
N ILE A 73 -5.85 13.75 -0.49
CA ILE A 73 -6.08 14.28 -1.85
C ILE A 73 -7.48 14.88 -1.99
N ASN A 74 -8.33 14.67 -0.99
CA ASN A 74 -9.71 15.14 -1.00
C ASN A 74 -9.96 16.17 0.13
N PRO A 75 -9.27 17.32 0.12
CA PRO A 75 -9.36 18.29 1.20
C PRO A 75 -10.80 18.81 1.32
N GLY A 76 -11.40 18.59 2.49
CA GLY A 76 -12.81 18.88 2.76
C GLY A 76 -13.75 17.69 2.51
N GLY A 77 -13.22 16.53 2.15
CA GLY A 77 -13.94 15.26 2.13
C GLY A 77 -14.17 14.67 3.53
N THR A 78 -14.83 13.53 3.55
CA THR A 78 -15.02 12.78 4.79
C THR A 78 -13.69 12.16 5.21
N ILE A 79 -13.27 12.40 6.44
CA ILE A 79 -12.06 11.82 7.04
C ILE A 79 -12.45 10.62 7.92
N PRO A 80 -11.56 9.63 8.08
CA PRO A 80 -11.80 8.50 8.97
C PRO A 80 -12.04 8.93 10.40
N SER A 81 -12.99 8.30 11.07
CA SER A 81 -13.29 8.49 12.48
C SER A 81 -12.94 7.24 13.29
N VAL A 82 -13.07 7.36 14.62
CA VAL A 82 -12.86 6.21 15.51
C VAL A 82 -13.87 5.12 15.18
N ASN A 83 -13.41 3.89 15.11
CA ASN A 83 -14.14 2.67 14.72
C ASN A 83 -14.38 2.48 13.21
N ASP A 84 -13.86 3.35 12.35
CA ASP A 84 -13.87 3.07 10.92
C ASP A 84 -12.84 1.98 10.57
N PHE A 85 -13.17 1.14 9.59
CA PHE A 85 -12.24 0.19 9.02
C PHE A 85 -11.27 0.91 8.09
N ILE A 86 -9.98 0.76 8.34
CA ILE A 86 -8.94 1.24 7.46
C ILE A 86 -8.45 0.10 6.57
N MET A 87 -8.44 0.33 5.29
CA MET A 87 -7.97 -0.60 4.27
C MET A 87 -6.88 0.06 3.44
N PHE A 88 -6.00 -0.74 2.88
CA PHE A 88 -5.00 -0.24 1.95
C PHE A 88 -4.91 -1.11 0.71
N ASN A 89 -4.52 -0.50 -0.38
CA ASN A 89 -4.21 -1.15 -1.63
C ASN A 89 -2.78 -0.78 -2.04
N LYS A 90 -2.07 -1.73 -2.63
CA LYS A 90 -0.72 -1.48 -3.14
C LYS A 90 -0.76 -0.45 -4.26
N ASP A 91 0.21 0.45 -4.27
CA ASP A 91 0.42 1.32 -5.42
C ASP A 91 0.79 0.44 -6.62
N CYS A 92 -0.17 0.27 -7.51
CA CYS A 92 0.01 -0.50 -8.74
C CYS A 92 0.68 0.31 -9.86
N SER A 93 1.03 1.58 -9.62
CA SER A 93 1.55 2.46 -10.67
C SER A 93 2.86 1.92 -11.28
N ALA A 94 3.68 1.25 -10.47
CA ALA A 94 4.89 0.57 -10.96
C ALA A 94 4.60 -0.73 -11.75
N ASN A 95 3.44 -1.33 -11.57
CA ASN A 95 3.01 -2.57 -12.22
C ASN A 95 1.97 -2.35 -13.33
N MET A 96 1.46 -1.12 -13.47
CA MET A 96 0.45 -0.79 -14.47
C MET A 96 1.00 -0.61 -15.88
N SER A 97 2.30 -0.52 -16.04
CA SER A 97 2.92 -0.57 -17.37
C SER A 97 3.08 -2.03 -17.82
N GLY A 98 1.98 -2.75 -17.94
CA GLY A 98 1.99 -3.98 -18.70
C GLY A 98 2.53 -3.66 -20.09
N LEU A 99 3.65 -4.29 -20.47
CA LEU A 99 4.13 -4.21 -21.84
C LEU A 99 3.05 -4.79 -22.76
N VAL A 100 2.37 -3.91 -23.48
CA VAL A 100 1.39 -4.33 -24.49
C VAL A 100 2.12 -4.52 -25.80
N GLY A 101 2.15 -5.75 -26.30
CA GLY A 101 2.83 -6.09 -27.53
C GLY A 101 2.60 -7.55 -27.94
N TYR A 102 3.04 -7.90 -29.15
CA TYR A 102 2.95 -9.27 -29.65
C TYR A 102 4.06 -10.17 -29.10
N PHE A 103 5.15 -9.60 -28.64
CA PHE A 103 6.28 -10.31 -28.03
C PHE A 103 7.02 -9.40 -27.07
N ALA A 104 7.73 -9.98 -26.12
CA ALA A 104 8.63 -9.28 -25.23
C ALA A 104 10.07 -9.81 -25.41
N GLU A 105 11.02 -8.90 -25.52
CA GLU A 105 12.45 -9.23 -25.54
C GLU A 105 13.08 -8.69 -24.26
N VAL A 106 13.70 -9.56 -23.47
CA VAL A 106 14.38 -9.20 -22.23
C VAL A 106 15.89 -9.31 -22.46
N LYS A 107 16.59 -8.18 -22.30
CA LYS A 107 18.06 -8.14 -22.39
C LYS A 107 18.65 -7.78 -21.03
N ILE A 108 19.45 -8.68 -20.49
CA ILE A 108 20.15 -8.47 -19.23
C ILE A 108 21.63 -8.25 -19.51
N ASN A 109 22.16 -7.10 -19.12
CA ASN A 109 23.56 -6.75 -19.26
C ASN A 109 24.24 -6.57 -17.90
N ASN A 110 25.38 -7.23 -17.70
CA ASN A 110 26.26 -6.96 -16.58
C ASN A 110 27.37 -5.98 -16.99
N ASN A 111 27.23 -4.72 -16.66
CA ASN A 111 28.23 -3.68 -16.92
C ASN A 111 29.26 -3.55 -15.79
N SER A 112 29.20 -4.40 -14.76
CA SER A 112 30.20 -4.41 -13.69
C SER A 112 31.42 -5.23 -14.08
N ARG A 113 32.58 -4.94 -13.45
CA ARG A 113 33.80 -5.74 -13.61
C ARG A 113 33.77 -7.04 -12.77
N LYS A 114 32.69 -7.28 -12.03
CA LYS A 114 32.53 -8.44 -11.19
C LYS A 114 31.61 -9.45 -11.87
N LYS A 115 31.86 -10.74 -11.61
CA LYS A 115 30.96 -11.82 -12.05
C LYS A 115 29.60 -11.64 -11.39
N ALA A 116 28.53 -11.70 -12.16
CA ALA A 116 27.16 -11.80 -11.67
C ALA A 116 26.57 -13.14 -12.11
N GLU A 117 25.80 -13.75 -11.22
CA GLU A 117 25.11 -15.01 -11.48
C GLU A 117 23.60 -14.80 -11.32
N ILE A 118 22.84 -15.23 -12.31
CA ILE A 118 21.37 -15.20 -12.27
C ILE A 118 20.93 -16.65 -12.09
N TYR A 119 20.26 -16.93 -10.97
CA TYR A 119 19.81 -18.29 -10.67
C TYR A 119 18.40 -18.60 -11.19
N CYS A 120 17.59 -17.57 -11.40
CA CYS A 120 16.25 -17.73 -11.93
C CYS A 120 15.81 -16.45 -12.66
N LEU A 121 15.11 -16.65 -13.76
CA LEU A 121 14.34 -15.61 -14.46
C LEU A 121 12.96 -16.19 -14.73
N SER A 122 11.92 -15.52 -14.27
CA SER A 122 10.53 -15.90 -14.53
C SER A 122 9.77 -14.76 -15.19
N SER A 123 8.79 -15.08 -16.03
CA SER A 123 7.87 -14.11 -16.59
C SER A 123 6.45 -14.65 -16.50
N GLU A 124 5.51 -13.76 -16.22
CA GLU A 124 4.09 -14.04 -16.30
C GLU A 124 3.51 -13.32 -17.51
N ILE A 125 2.83 -14.08 -18.37
CA ILE A 125 2.21 -13.55 -19.58
C ILE A 125 0.72 -13.84 -19.52
N THR A 126 -0.06 -12.77 -19.49
CA THR A 126 -1.53 -12.88 -19.58
C THR A 126 -1.96 -12.50 -20.98
N PRO A 127 -2.52 -13.44 -21.79
CA PRO A 127 -3.07 -13.09 -23.08
C PRO A 127 -4.26 -12.15 -22.90
N SER A 128 -4.25 -11.01 -23.60
CA SER A 128 -5.43 -10.16 -23.61
C SER A 128 -6.52 -10.86 -24.40
N SER A 129 -7.64 -11.15 -23.76
CA SER A 129 -8.85 -11.58 -24.47
C SER A 129 -9.38 -10.43 -25.32
N LYS A 130 -9.60 -10.70 -26.60
CA LYS A 130 -10.34 -9.80 -27.47
C LYS A 130 -11.82 -9.79 -27.09
#